data_47092312c9a49bb40bd563de6eac8aa1
#
_entry.id   47092312c9a49bb40bd563de6eac8aa1
#
_cell.length_a   1.000
_cell.length_b   1.000
_cell.length_c   1.000
_cell.angle_alpha   90.00
_cell.angle_beta   90.00
_cell.angle_gamma   90.00
#
_symmetry.space_group_name_H-M   'P 1'
#
loop_
_entity.id
_entity.type
_entity.pdbx_description
1 polymer ?
#
loop_
_entity_poly.entity_id
_entity_poly.type
_entity_poly.pdbx_seq_one_letter_code
_entity_poly.pdbx_strand_id
1 'polypeptide(L)'
;MTNNKINLIFMAAMLILAACDSEGKDSRFTDSQMSHITAPEIGTLAKDKQTLWNFDTMKDWVVANQGNDPDNHASIENNAQCKDGKALKIYTNANTQQRKKVHTVQQYGSGLYTWRTYIADLGEVERTSIGSWLWHDDKHELDFEVGSGTAAERNALGLASDEVVAYITSQDNPWMQQKVGIKKNAWHEFQMDVKLVDKKYFVTWLIDGNPYAIQQLSYGEEVPFYIFCSTENLKFIGDTWPYQTNYGLWDYVSYTPYSYSAAPVTPEKQVDPVDPAPEPDEGEIKKWTFDTMPEGWNVWTNVGADGVGYYGVSNGRLVLSNDSYCTTSKIEYSSPVGFGKYVWRLRFPHLAGAEKFMAGGTLYTANEANGLHTLTIVGWYGPDAERTRLGAQPSDLLLRIYSEIPALDRCVKVLKPDTDYKLSIELKKVNGKYVIVYAIDDEVIQTLPTNYGADLVKFLLIASAESNRGWMPGNPLTAKYAAKFDEIEYTAY
;
A
#
# COMPACT_ATOMS: atom_id res chain seq x y z
N MET A 1 -1.60 42.51 -10.09
CA MET A 1 -2.66 41.58 -9.65
C MET A 1 -2.35 40.13 -10.12
N THR A 2 -1.09 39.70 -10.12
CA THR A 2 -0.64 38.41 -10.66
C THR A 2 0.12 37.53 -9.65
N ASN A 3 0.34 38.02 -8.44
CA ASN A 3 1.14 37.29 -7.43
C ASN A 3 0.34 36.38 -6.48
N ASN A 4 -1.00 36.50 -6.43
CA ASN A 4 -1.79 35.73 -5.44
C ASN A 4 -2.18 34.30 -5.93
N LYS A 5 -2.18 34.01 -7.23
CA LYS A 5 -2.48 32.67 -7.74
C LYS A 5 -1.30 31.70 -7.62
N ILE A 6 -0.08 32.20 -7.70
CA ILE A 6 1.15 31.38 -7.57
C ILE A 6 1.34 30.89 -6.13
N ASN A 7 0.96 31.70 -5.14
CA ASN A 7 1.06 31.29 -3.73
C ASN A 7 0.05 30.21 -3.33
N LEU A 8 -1.11 30.11 -4.01
CA LEU A 8 -2.12 29.06 -3.71
C LEU A 8 -1.65 27.70 -4.19
N ILE A 9 -1.00 27.62 -5.36
CA ILE A 9 -0.43 26.36 -5.89
C ILE A 9 0.72 25.87 -5.00
N PHE A 10 1.50 26.79 -4.43
CA PHE A 10 2.56 26.43 -3.46
C PHE A 10 2.02 25.86 -2.16
N MET A 11 0.85 26.33 -1.69
CA MET A 11 0.21 25.84 -0.48
C MET A 11 -0.37 24.41 -0.68
N ALA A 12 -0.93 24.12 -1.85
CA ALA A 12 -1.46 22.77 -2.17
C ALA A 12 -0.32 21.73 -2.29
N ALA A 13 0.80 22.07 -2.96
CA ALA A 13 1.97 21.20 -3.02
C ALA A 13 2.63 20.96 -1.64
N MET A 14 2.59 21.93 -0.75
CA MET A 14 3.06 21.76 0.65
C MET A 14 2.13 20.87 1.47
N LEU A 15 0.81 20.91 1.25
CA LEU A 15 -0.15 20.08 2.00
C LEU A 15 -0.03 18.60 1.63
N ILE A 16 0.27 18.28 0.36
CA ILE A 16 0.36 16.88 -0.10
C ILE A 16 1.65 16.20 0.36
N LEU A 17 2.76 16.93 0.49
CA LEU A 17 3.98 16.41 1.10
C LEU A 17 3.93 16.38 2.65
N ALA A 18 3.03 17.14 3.27
CA ALA A 18 2.77 17.08 4.71
C ALA A 18 1.88 15.90 5.13
N ALA A 19 1.24 15.20 4.17
CA ALA A 19 0.45 13.99 4.46
C ALA A 19 1.31 12.76 4.80
N CYS A 20 2.64 12.87 4.71
CA CYS A 20 3.59 11.87 5.23
C CYS A 20 4.20 12.27 6.57
N ASP A 21 3.51 13.07 7.37
CA ASP A 21 3.96 13.34 8.74
C ASP A 21 3.84 12.06 9.55
N SER A 22 4.97 11.63 10.06
CA SER A 22 5.25 10.51 10.92
C SER A 22 4.05 10.03 11.73
N GLU A 23 3.86 8.74 11.79
CA GLU A 23 2.85 8.05 12.58
C GLU A 23 1.42 8.20 12.02
N GLY A 24 1.15 7.54 10.88
CA GLY A 24 -0.19 7.06 10.56
C GLY A 24 -1.26 8.13 10.34
N LYS A 25 -1.05 9.09 9.44
CA LYS A 25 -2.19 9.76 8.82
C LYS A 25 -2.78 8.82 7.77
N ASP A 26 -3.59 7.89 8.25
CA ASP A 26 -4.47 7.12 7.40
C ASP A 26 -5.44 8.07 6.72
N SER A 27 -5.37 8.14 5.40
CA SER A 27 -6.41 8.80 4.63
C SER A 27 -7.71 8.02 4.84
N ARG A 28 -8.74 8.64 5.37
CA ARG A 28 -10.08 8.09 5.24
C ARG A 28 -10.42 8.06 3.76
N PHE A 29 -10.68 6.87 3.23
CA PHE A 29 -11.33 6.79 1.94
C PHE A 29 -12.72 7.42 2.07
N THR A 30 -13.02 8.39 1.23
CA THR A 30 -14.41 8.85 1.07
C THR A 30 -15.19 7.78 0.31
N ASP A 31 -16.53 7.73 0.44
CA ASP A 31 -17.37 6.80 -0.30
C ASP A 31 -17.08 6.82 -1.82
N SER A 32 -16.69 7.98 -2.37
CA SER A 32 -16.29 8.12 -3.77
C SER A 32 -14.93 7.46 -4.08
N GLN A 33 -14.04 7.31 -3.11
CA GLN A 33 -12.74 6.65 -3.28
C GLN A 33 -12.88 5.12 -3.19
N MET A 34 -13.80 4.63 -2.37
CA MET A 34 -14.05 3.19 -2.20
C MET A 34 -14.70 2.53 -3.41
N SER A 35 -15.53 3.28 -4.18
CA SER A 35 -16.21 2.76 -5.36
C SER A 35 -15.29 2.39 -6.54
N HIS A 36 -13.99 2.64 -6.44
CA HIS A 36 -13.03 2.50 -7.53
C HIS A 36 -11.97 1.40 -7.31
N ILE A 37 -11.99 0.68 -6.18
CA ILE A 37 -11.10 -0.47 -5.98
C ILE A 37 -11.67 -1.67 -6.72
N THR A 38 -11.09 -2.02 -7.86
CA THR A 38 -11.51 -3.19 -8.67
C THR A 38 -10.46 -4.28 -8.59
N ALA A 39 -10.85 -5.42 -8.02
CA ALA A 39 -10.06 -6.65 -8.12
C ALA A 39 -10.07 -7.20 -9.55
N PRO A 40 -9.02 -7.92 -9.99
CA PRO A 40 -9.04 -8.61 -11.27
C PRO A 40 -10.23 -9.57 -11.39
N GLU A 41 -10.95 -9.53 -12.51
CA GLU A 41 -12.00 -10.51 -12.82
C GLU A 41 -11.37 -11.80 -13.35
N ILE A 42 -10.83 -12.62 -12.45
CA ILE A 42 -10.15 -13.86 -12.78
C ILE A 42 -10.77 -15.00 -11.97
N GLY A 43 -11.06 -16.10 -12.63
CA GLY A 43 -11.70 -17.24 -12.00
C GLY A 43 -13.19 -17.03 -11.73
N THR A 44 -13.86 -18.09 -11.36
CA THR A 44 -15.27 -18.07 -10.97
C THR A 44 -15.41 -18.74 -9.61
N LEU A 45 -16.14 -18.11 -8.69
CA LEU A 45 -16.43 -18.71 -7.40
C LEU A 45 -17.27 -19.99 -7.57
N ALA A 46 -16.75 -21.11 -7.12
CA ALA A 46 -17.44 -22.41 -7.11
C ALA A 46 -18.43 -22.46 -5.93
N LYS A 47 -19.56 -21.79 -6.07
CA LYS A 47 -20.56 -21.65 -5.01
C LYS A 47 -21.13 -23.01 -4.54
N ASP A 48 -21.12 -24.01 -5.37
CA ASP A 48 -21.49 -25.39 -5.07
C ASP A 48 -20.48 -26.10 -4.16
N LYS A 49 -19.26 -25.56 -4.03
CA LYS A 49 -18.18 -26.04 -3.16
C LYS A 49 -17.96 -25.14 -1.93
N GLN A 50 -18.89 -24.24 -1.64
CA GLN A 50 -18.79 -23.39 -0.45
C GLN A 50 -18.78 -24.24 0.82
N THR A 51 -17.83 -23.95 1.71
CA THR A 51 -17.87 -24.42 3.09
C THR A 51 -18.43 -23.28 3.94
N LEU A 52 -19.41 -23.62 4.78
CA LEU A 52 -20.06 -22.68 5.70
C LEU A 52 -20.00 -23.24 7.11
N TRP A 53 -19.49 -22.49 8.04
CA TRP A 53 -19.47 -22.77 9.47
C TRP A 53 -20.41 -21.76 10.16
N ASN A 54 -21.58 -22.21 10.54
CA ASN A 54 -22.59 -21.43 11.27
C ASN A 54 -22.50 -21.63 12.79
N PHE A 55 -21.44 -22.27 13.25
CA PHE A 55 -21.17 -22.56 14.66
C PHE A 55 -22.26 -23.35 15.39
N ASP A 56 -22.92 -24.28 14.70
CA ASP A 56 -23.70 -25.31 15.37
C ASP A 56 -22.80 -26.26 16.19
N THR A 57 -21.58 -26.45 15.71
CA THR A 57 -20.55 -27.27 16.38
C THR A 57 -19.15 -26.67 16.12
N MET A 58 -18.18 -27.07 16.94
CA MET A 58 -16.75 -26.74 16.76
C MET A 58 -15.97 -27.84 16.02
N LYS A 59 -16.64 -28.75 15.30
CA LYS A 59 -16.01 -29.96 14.74
C LYS A 59 -14.79 -29.68 13.86
N ASP A 60 -14.82 -28.62 13.07
CA ASP A 60 -13.77 -28.28 12.12
C ASP A 60 -12.82 -27.17 12.64
N TRP A 61 -12.89 -26.89 13.95
CA TRP A 61 -12.14 -25.82 14.58
C TRP A 61 -11.31 -26.32 15.75
N VAL A 62 -10.13 -25.72 15.92
CA VAL A 62 -9.16 -26.03 16.98
C VAL A 62 -8.90 -24.79 17.82
N VAL A 63 -8.87 -24.96 19.14
CA VAL A 63 -8.42 -23.91 20.07
C VAL A 63 -6.89 -23.78 19.95
N ALA A 64 -6.41 -22.58 19.72
CA ALA A 64 -5.00 -22.26 19.44
C ALA A 64 -4.50 -21.05 20.24
N ASN A 65 -4.82 -21.02 21.54
CA ASN A 65 -4.43 -19.91 22.41
C ASN A 65 -2.92 -19.69 22.45
N GLN A 66 -2.50 -18.43 22.47
CA GLN A 66 -1.09 -18.07 22.55
C GLN A 66 -0.42 -18.64 23.81
N GLY A 67 0.81 -19.13 23.65
CA GLY A 67 1.61 -19.65 24.77
C GLY A 67 1.08 -20.95 25.37
N ASN A 68 0.27 -21.72 24.61
CA ASN A 68 -0.38 -22.94 25.07
C ASN A 68 -1.26 -22.72 26.34
N ASP A 69 -1.85 -21.54 26.46
CA ASP A 69 -2.80 -21.24 27.53
C ASP A 69 -3.96 -22.24 27.47
N PRO A 70 -4.14 -23.09 28.50
CA PRO A 70 -5.12 -24.19 28.51
C PRO A 70 -6.56 -23.68 28.65
N ASP A 71 -6.77 -22.45 29.11
CA ASP A 71 -8.09 -21.92 29.36
C ASP A 71 -8.82 -21.65 28.05
N ASN A 72 -9.85 -22.43 27.80
CA ASN A 72 -10.70 -22.23 26.62
C ASN A 72 -11.72 -21.12 26.90
N HIS A 73 -11.56 -20.01 26.19
CA HIS A 73 -12.50 -18.88 26.19
C HIS A 73 -13.37 -18.83 24.93
N ALA A 74 -13.45 -19.92 24.16
CA ALA A 74 -14.33 -20.06 23.03
C ALA A 74 -15.55 -20.93 23.36
N SER A 75 -16.74 -20.44 23.09
CA SER A 75 -18.01 -21.13 23.30
C SER A 75 -19.02 -20.83 22.21
N ILE A 76 -19.96 -21.73 22.00
CA ILE A 76 -21.13 -21.47 21.16
C ILE A 76 -22.24 -20.95 22.04
N GLU A 77 -22.80 -19.80 21.72
CA GLU A 77 -23.87 -19.15 22.47
C GLU A 77 -25.10 -18.93 21.59
N ASN A 78 -26.28 -18.94 22.21
CA ASN A 78 -27.52 -18.56 21.52
C ASN A 78 -27.52 -17.04 21.30
N ASN A 79 -27.80 -16.62 20.08
CA ASN A 79 -27.91 -15.21 19.72
C ASN A 79 -28.98 -15.02 18.65
N ALA A 80 -30.07 -14.33 19.01
CA ALA A 80 -31.21 -14.10 18.11
C ALA A 80 -30.89 -13.18 16.90
N GLN A 81 -29.76 -12.48 16.91
CA GLN A 81 -29.30 -11.65 15.79
C GLN A 81 -28.53 -12.45 14.74
N CYS A 82 -28.19 -13.70 15.05
CA CYS A 82 -27.51 -14.61 14.16
C CYS A 82 -28.50 -15.34 13.25
N LYS A 83 -28.04 -15.68 12.05
CA LYS A 83 -28.85 -16.31 11.00
C LYS A 83 -29.49 -17.62 11.47
N ASP A 84 -28.72 -18.45 12.18
CA ASP A 84 -29.15 -19.74 12.71
C ASP A 84 -29.37 -19.73 14.23
N GLY A 85 -29.41 -18.52 14.81
CA GLY A 85 -29.68 -18.32 16.24
C GLY A 85 -28.50 -18.65 17.17
N LYS A 86 -27.31 -18.87 16.63
CA LYS A 86 -26.08 -19.19 17.37
C LYS A 86 -24.90 -18.35 16.92
N ALA A 87 -23.94 -18.16 17.81
CA ALA A 87 -22.67 -17.51 17.51
C ALA A 87 -21.51 -18.21 18.22
N LEU A 88 -20.35 -18.24 17.57
CA LEU A 88 -19.10 -18.45 18.27
C LEU A 88 -18.78 -17.18 19.07
N LYS A 89 -18.53 -17.32 20.37
CA LYS A 89 -18.02 -16.25 21.23
C LYS A 89 -16.60 -16.56 21.65
N ILE A 90 -15.72 -15.58 21.51
CA ILE A 90 -14.36 -15.63 22.06
C ILE A 90 -14.18 -14.39 22.92
N TYR A 91 -13.60 -14.55 24.14
CA TYR A 91 -13.43 -13.42 25.05
C TYR A 91 -12.07 -13.43 25.75
N THR A 92 -11.64 -12.24 26.19
CA THR A 92 -10.47 -12.03 27.06
C THR A 92 -10.89 -11.33 28.34
N ASN A 93 -10.21 -11.67 29.44
CA ASN A 93 -10.49 -11.08 30.74
C ASN A 93 -9.86 -9.69 30.88
N ALA A 94 -10.47 -8.89 31.76
CA ALA A 94 -9.94 -7.60 32.17
C ALA A 94 -8.50 -7.70 32.70
N ASN A 95 -7.69 -6.69 32.45
CA ASN A 95 -6.32 -6.52 32.94
C ASN A 95 -5.37 -7.71 32.64
N THR A 96 -5.61 -8.41 31.54
CA THR A 96 -4.78 -9.54 31.09
C THR A 96 -4.12 -9.27 29.75
N GLN A 97 -3.10 -10.09 29.43
CA GLN A 97 -2.47 -10.15 28.10
C GLN A 97 -2.93 -11.40 27.33
N GLN A 98 -4.16 -11.86 27.61
CA GLN A 98 -4.69 -13.06 26.98
C GLN A 98 -4.84 -12.87 25.47
N ARG A 99 -4.52 -13.94 24.75
CA ARG A 99 -4.66 -14.04 23.30
C ARG A 99 -5.41 -15.33 23.01
N LYS A 100 -6.73 -15.21 22.82
CA LYS A 100 -7.66 -16.32 22.67
C LYS A 100 -8.11 -16.44 21.23
N LYS A 101 -7.98 -17.64 20.67
CA LYS A 101 -8.28 -17.86 19.25
C LYS A 101 -8.64 -19.31 18.94
N VAL A 102 -9.34 -19.45 17.83
CA VAL A 102 -9.60 -20.72 17.17
C VAL A 102 -9.23 -20.61 15.69
N HIS A 103 -8.88 -21.76 15.10
CA HIS A 103 -8.67 -21.82 13.66
C HIS A 103 -9.24 -23.09 13.04
N THR A 104 -9.40 -23.12 11.74
CA THR A 104 -9.85 -24.30 11.01
C THR A 104 -8.82 -25.44 11.09
N VAL A 105 -9.31 -26.68 11.12
CA VAL A 105 -8.43 -27.88 11.06
C VAL A 105 -7.67 -27.96 9.74
N GLN A 106 -8.30 -27.51 8.65
CA GLN A 106 -7.73 -27.54 7.31
C GLN A 106 -7.30 -26.15 6.84
N GLN A 107 -6.38 -26.13 5.91
CA GLN A 107 -5.95 -24.94 5.20
C GLN A 107 -6.68 -24.80 3.87
N TYR A 108 -6.82 -23.58 3.38
CA TYR A 108 -7.56 -23.21 2.18
C TYR A 108 -6.71 -22.28 1.29
N GLY A 109 -6.89 -22.39 -0.02
CA GLY A 109 -6.16 -21.63 -1.04
C GLY A 109 -6.93 -20.41 -1.56
N SER A 110 -6.85 -20.17 -2.85
CA SER A 110 -7.59 -19.08 -3.50
C SER A 110 -9.11 -19.23 -3.36
N GLY A 111 -9.77 -18.15 -2.97
CA GLY A 111 -11.21 -18.15 -2.70
C GLY A 111 -11.69 -16.86 -2.06
N LEU A 112 -13.00 -16.77 -1.88
CA LEU A 112 -13.63 -15.72 -1.07
C LEU A 112 -13.80 -16.26 0.35
N TYR A 113 -13.13 -15.62 1.29
CA TYR A 113 -13.26 -15.84 2.72
C TYR A 113 -14.19 -14.77 3.29
N THR A 114 -15.13 -15.17 4.13
CA THR A 114 -16.10 -14.26 4.73
C THR A 114 -16.29 -14.58 6.21
N TRP A 115 -16.26 -13.57 7.06
CA TRP A 115 -16.62 -13.61 8.47
C TRP A 115 -17.74 -12.62 8.73
N ARG A 116 -18.84 -13.04 9.33
CA ARG A 116 -19.82 -12.13 9.90
C ARG A 116 -19.56 -12.01 11.39
N THR A 117 -18.99 -10.89 11.80
CA THR A 117 -18.42 -10.67 13.12
C THR A 117 -19.11 -9.50 13.82
N TYR A 118 -19.48 -9.69 15.08
CA TYR A 118 -19.95 -8.62 15.96
C TYR A 118 -18.77 -8.01 16.70
N ILE A 119 -18.59 -6.72 16.51
CA ILE A 119 -17.60 -5.91 17.21
C ILE A 119 -18.28 -5.35 18.46
N ALA A 120 -17.88 -5.86 19.62
CA ALA A 120 -18.45 -5.47 20.89
C ALA A 120 -18.22 -3.99 21.24
N ASP A 121 -18.86 -3.52 22.31
CA ASP A 121 -18.63 -2.19 22.87
C ASP A 121 -17.28 -2.15 23.61
N LEU A 122 -16.19 -2.05 22.84
CA LEU A 122 -14.85 -1.92 23.38
C LEU A 122 -14.68 -0.58 24.10
N GLY A 123 -14.00 -0.59 25.24
CA GLY A 123 -13.61 0.62 25.95
C GLY A 123 -12.69 1.50 25.10
N GLU A 124 -12.75 2.80 25.35
CA GLU A 124 -11.91 3.74 24.60
C GLU A 124 -10.43 3.49 24.87
N VAL A 125 -9.64 3.44 23.80
CA VAL A 125 -8.20 3.13 23.78
C VAL A 125 -7.76 1.85 24.48
N GLU A 126 -8.66 0.89 24.65
CA GLU A 126 -8.35 -0.43 25.21
C GLU A 126 -7.61 -1.33 24.21
N ARG A 127 -6.71 -2.14 24.73
CA ARG A 127 -5.84 -3.07 23.99
C ARG A 127 -6.51 -4.38 23.61
N THR A 128 -7.79 -4.36 23.26
CA THR A 128 -8.49 -5.54 22.76
C THR A 128 -8.63 -5.49 21.25
N SER A 129 -8.26 -6.57 20.59
CA SER A 129 -8.53 -6.83 19.18
C SER A 129 -9.53 -7.96 19.01
N ILE A 130 -10.47 -7.79 18.07
CA ILE A 130 -11.36 -8.83 17.56
C ILE A 130 -10.87 -9.13 16.15
N GLY A 131 -10.26 -10.31 15.95
CA GLY A 131 -9.54 -10.65 14.73
C GLY A 131 -10.29 -11.66 13.86
N SER A 132 -10.27 -11.42 12.55
CA SER A 132 -10.75 -12.32 11.50
C SER A 132 -9.67 -12.38 10.42
N TRP A 133 -8.87 -13.46 10.40
CA TRP A 133 -7.60 -13.46 9.71
C TRP A 133 -7.23 -14.82 9.11
N LEU A 134 -6.24 -14.78 8.20
CA LEU A 134 -5.70 -15.94 7.51
C LEU A 134 -4.22 -16.09 7.85
N TRP A 135 -3.77 -17.31 8.17
CA TRP A 135 -2.41 -17.57 8.59
C TRP A 135 -1.86 -18.87 8.00
N HIS A 136 -0.63 -18.79 7.51
CA HIS A 136 0.18 -19.95 7.18
C HIS A 136 1.39 -20.03 8.13
N ASP A 137 2.12 -18.95 8.23
CA ASP A 137 3.23 -18.72 9.17
C ASP A 137 3.38 -17.20 9.41
N ASP A 138 4.33 -16.79 10.25
CA ASP A 138 4.55 -15.39 10.65
C ASP A 138 4.93 -14.44 9.51
N LYS A 139 5.16 -14.95 8.29
CA LYS A 139 5.46 -14.18 7.09
C LYS A 139 4.35 -14.23 6.04
N HIS A 140 3.37 -15.05 6.26
CA HIS A 140 2.26 -15.29 5.35
C HIS A 140 0.95 -15.22 6.14
N GLU A 141 0.62 -14.00 6.57
CA GLU A 141 -0.55 -13.68 7.39
C GLU A 141 -1.29 -12.47 6.81
N LEU A 142 -2.61 -12.56 6.75
CA LEU A 142 -3.51 -11.54 6.22
C LEU A 142 -4.57 -11.25 7.26
N ASP A 143 -4.72 -9.99 7.68
CA ASP A 143 -5.51 -9.66 8.84
C ASP A 143 -6.65 -8.69 8.56
N PHE A 144 -7.73 -8.91 9.30
CA PHE A 144 -8.56 -7.90 9.91
C PHE A 144 -8.39 -8.00 11.43
N GLU A 145 -7.76 -7.00 12.04
CA GLU A 145 -7.70 -6.82 13.47
C GLU A 145 -8.53 -5.58 13.85
N VAL A 146 -9.53 -5.73 14.69
CA VAL A 146 -10.45 -4.64 15.04
C VAL A 146 -10.34 -4.30 16.50
N GLY A 147 -9.94 -3.08 16.82
CA GLY A 147 -9.77 -2.62 18.20
C GLY A 147 -10.07 -1.15 18.38
N SER A 148 -9.99 -0.71 19.63
CA SER A 148 -10.32 0.68 19.95
C SER A 148 -9.43 1.71 19.25
N GLY A 149 -8.19 1.33 18.91
CA GLY A 149 -7.15 2.24 18.46
C GLY A 149 -6.51 3.01 19.62
N THR A 150 -5.28 3.48 19.41
CA THR A 150 -4.64 4.43 20.31
C THR A 150 -5.33 5.80 20.23
N ALA A 151 -5.15 6.66 21.24
CA ALA A 151 -5.66 8.02 21.21
C ALA A 151 -5.14 8.80 19.99
N ALA A 152 -3.88 8.57 19.61
CA ALA A 152 -3.26 9.20 18.43
C ALA A 152 -3.94 8.75 17.14
N GLU A 153 -4.18 7.43 16.95
CA GLU A 153 -4.84 6.88 15.77
C GLU A 153 -6.30 7.34 15.68
N ARG A 154 -7.04 7.29 16.77
CA ARG A 154 -8.43 7.77 16.83
C ARG A 154 -8.53 9.22 16.40
N ASN A 155 -7.61 10.07 16.89
CA ASN A 155 -7.55 11.48 16.53
C ASN A 155 -7.17 11.68 15.06
N ALA A 156 -6.18 10.96 14.56
CA ALA A 156 -5.76 11.02 13.16
C ALA A 156 -6.88 10.61 12.20
N LEU A 157 -7.62 9.54 12.53
CA LEU A 157 -8.77 9.08 11.77
C LEU A 157 -10.05 9.91 12.03
N GLY A 158 -10.04 10.84 13.02
CA GLY A 158 -11.19 11.63 13.45
C GLY A 158 -12.36 10.75 13.88
N LEU A 159 -12.11 9.64 14.60
CA LEU A 159 -13.14 8.68 14.99
C LEU A 159 -14.10 9.26 16.03
N ALA A 160 -15.37 8.96 15.84
CA ALA A 160 -16.40 9.19 16.86
C ALA A 160 -16.28 8.19 18.01
N SER A 161 -16.94 8.46 19.15
CA SER A 161 -16.91 7.59 20.34
C SER A 161 -17.54 6.20 20.10
N ASP A 162 -18.41 6.07 19.11
CA ASP A 162 -19.07 4.83 18.68
C ASP A 162 -18.30 4.12 17.53
N GLU A 163 -17.08 4.55 17.24
CA GLU A 163 -16.23 3.96 16.21
C GLU A 163 -14.95 3.35 16.81
N VAL A 164 -14.42 2.36 16.10
CA VAL A 164 -13.18 1.64 16.37
C VAL A 164 -12.34 1.56 15.11
N VAL A 165 -11.07 1.17 15.24
CA VAL A 165 -10.15 1.01 14.12
C VAL A 165 -10.18 -0.44 13.63
N ALA A 166 -10.44 -0.65 12.35
CA ALA A 166 -10.12 -1.90 11.66
C ALA A 166 -8.76 -1.76 11.00
N TYR A 167 -7.80 -2.57 11.44
CA TYR A 167 -6.48 -2.72 10.87
C TYR A 167 -6.52 -3.81 9.82
N ILE A 168 -6.19 -3.46 8.60
CA ILE A 168 -6.14 -4.34 7.44
C ILE A 168 -4.67 -4.54 7.12
N THR A 169 -4.16 -5.77 7.26
CA THR A 169 -2.71 -5.99 7.18
C THR A 169 -2.38 -7.20 6.30
N SER A 170 -1.30 -7.10 5.53
CA SER A 170 -0.48 -8.21 5.07
C SER A 170 0.84 -8.13 5.83
N GLN A 171 1.16 -9.13 6.66
CA GLN A 171 2.28 -9.05 7.62
C GLN A 171 3.65 -9.01 6.94
N ASP A 172 3.80 -9.73 5.82
CA ASP A 172 5.03 -9.73 5.02
C ASP A 172 4.69 -10.15 3.58
N ASN A 173 5.67 -10.15 2.68
CA ASN A 173 5.61 -10.71 1.34
C ASN A 173 4.47 -10.20 0.40
N PRO A 174 4.24 -8.90 0.24
CA PRO A 174 4.86 -7.75 0.91
C PRO A 174 4.06 -7.31 2.15
N TRP A 175 4.72 -6.59 3.05
CA TRP A 175 4.03 -5.91 4.14
C TRP A 175 3.13 -4.78 3.62
N MET A 176 1.91 -4.72 4.13
CA MET A 176 0.96 -3.64 3.87
C MET A 176 0.09 -3.46 5.10
N GLN A 177 -0.25 -2.23 5.44
CA GLN A 177 -1.25 -1.93 6.46
C GLN A 177 -2.13 -0.75 6.02
N GLN A 178 -3.43 -0.93 6.19
CA GLN A 178 -4.45 0.10 6.04
C GLN A 178 -5.27 0.14 7.33
N LYS A 179 -5.75 1.32 7.73
CA LYS A 179 -6.61 1.50 8.91
C LYS A 179 -7.87 2.27 8.52
N VAL A 180 -9.02 1.80 8.98
CA VAL A 180 -10.31 2.46 8.71
C VAL A 180 -11.16 2.50 9.97
N GLY A 181 -11.98 3.54 10.10
CA GLY A 181 -12.99 3.63 11.17
C GLY A 181 -14.22 2.82 10.81
N ILE A 182 -14.69 1.97 11.73
CA ILE A 182 -15.96 1.24 11.62
C ILE A 182 -16.75 1.39 12.91
N LYS A 183 -18.05 1.09 12.88
CA LYS A 183 -18.88 1.16 14.08
C LYS A 183 -18.59 0.01 15.03
N LYS A 184 -18.48 0.30 16.33
CA LYS A 184 -18.55 -0.73 17.38
C LYS A 184 -20.01 -1.01 17.75
N ASN A 185 -20.23 -2.02 18.55
CA ASN A 185 -21.54 -2.49 18.96
C ASN A 185 -22.44 -2.84 17.76
N ALA A 186 -21.80 -3.42 16.73
CA ALA A 186 -22.40 -3.68 15.42
C ALA A 186 -21.87 -4.98 14.81
N TRP A 187 -22.69 -5.56 13.94
CA TRP A 187 -22.27 -6.64 13.05
C TRP A 187 -21.65 -6.09 11.78
N HIS A 188 -20.52 -6.66 11.39
CA HIS A 188 -19.85 -6.39 10.14
C HIS A 188 -19.58 -7.66 9.37
N GLU A 189 -19.53 -7.56 8.05
CA GLU A 189 -19.06 -8.62 7.18
C GLU A 189 -17.64 -8.29 6.70
N PHE A 190 -16.66 -9.03 7.20
CA PHE A 190 -15.28 -8.95 6.76
C PHE A 190 -15.04 -9.97 5.67
N GLN A 191 -14.44 -9.55 4.57
CA GLN A 191 -14.17 -10.45 3.45
C GLN A 191 -12.75 -10.26 2.93
N MET A 192 -12.09 -11.38 2.62
CA MET A 192 -10.85 -11.42 1.86
C MET A 192 -11.10 -12.19 0.57
N ASP A 193 -11.07 -11.47 -0.55
CA ASP A 193 -11.19 -12.05 -1.88
C ASP A 193 -9.79 -12.36 -2.42
N VAL A 194 -9.37 -13.63 -2.28
CA VAL A 194 -8.01 -14.10 -2.58
C VAL A 194 -8.01 -14.80 -3.93
N LYS A 195 -7.56 -14.12 -4.97
CA LYS A 195 -7.50 -14.61 -6.36
C LYS A 195 -6.08 -15.00 -6.74
N LEU A 196 -5.94 -15.88 -7.72
CA LEU A 196 -4.66 -16.15 -8.37
C LEU A 196 -4.49 -15.29 -9.61
N VAL A 197 -3.49 -14.44 -9.59
CA VAL A 197 -3.03 -13.64 -10.73
C VAL A 197 -1.57 -14.02 -10.98
N ASP A 198 -1.26 -14.54 -12.14
CA ASP A 198 0.09 -15.02 -12.49
C ASP A 198 0.70 -15.97 -11.44
N LYS A 199 -0.11 -16.92 -10.97
CA LYS A 199 0.23 -17.91 -9.92
C LYS A 199 0.50 -17.32 -8.53
N LYS A 200 0.27 -16.03 -8.32
CA LYS A 200 0.41 -15.36 -7.04
C LYS A 200 -0.93 -14.88 -6.55
N TYR A 201 -1.11 -14.83 -5.23
CA TYR A 201 -2.34 -14.31 -4.66
C TYR A 201 -2.46 -12.81 -4.90
N PHE A 202 -3.64 -12.41 -5.31
CA PHE A 202 -4.11 -11.04 -5.32
C PHE A 202 -5.26 -10.93 -4.34
N VAL A 203 -5.11 -10.13 -3.32
CA VAL A 203 -6.07 -10.03 -2.22
C VAL A 203 -6.80 -8.70 -2.26
N THR A 204 -8.12 -8.76 -2.11
CA THR A 204 -8.96 -7.58 -1.83
C THR A 204 -9.59 -7.75 -0.45
N TRP A 205 -9.40 -6.79 0.43
CA TRP A 205 -10.08 -6.74 1.73
C TRP A 205 -11.33 -5.88 1.62
N LEU A 206 -12.48 -6.44 2.03
CA LEU A 206 -13.76 -5.75 2.00
C LEU A 206 -14.38 -5.75 3.40
N ILE A 207 -15.05 -4.66 3.77
CA ILE A 207 -15.88 -4.57 4.97
C ILE A 207 -17.27 -4.12 4.51
N ASP A 208 -18.29 -4.89 4.86
CA ASP A 208 -19.69 -4.65 4.47
C ASP A 208 -19.84 -4.48 2.94
N GLY A 209 -19.12 -5.31 2.19
CA GLY A 209 -19.12 -5.31 0.72
C GLY A 209 -18.31 -4.17 0.07
N ASN A 210 -17.76 -3.24 0.84
CA ASN A 210 -16.93 -2.14 0.33
C ASN A 210 -15.45 -2.52 0.38
N PRO A 211 -14.68 -2.39 -0.71
CA PRO A 211 -13.27 -2.69 -0.72
C PRO A 211 -12.46 -1.55 -0.08
N TYR A 212 -11.56 -1.90 0.84
CA TYR A 212 -10.70 -0.95 1.56
C TYR A 212 -9.22 -1.10 1.24
N ALA A 213 -8.77 -2.29 0.83
CA ALA A 213 -7.39 -2.52 0.45
C ALA A 213 -7.28 -3.58 -0.64
N ILE A 214 -6.23 -3.50 -1.43
CA ILE A 214 -5.83 -4.51 -2.41
C ILE A 214 -4.33 -4.72 -2.33
N GLN A 215 -3.87 -5.96 -2.52
CA GLN A 215 -2.45 -6.28 -2.53
C GLN A 215 -2.15 -7.50 -3.41
N GLN A 216 -1.17 -7.37 -4.32
CA GLN A 216 -0.54 -8.52 -4.95
C GLN A 216 0.51 -9.09 -4.01
N LEU A 217 0.41 -10.38 -3.70
CA LEU A 217 1.38 -11.07 -2.85
C LEU A 217 2.52 -11.67 -3.68
N SER A 218 3.63 -11.97 -3.03
CA SER A 218 4.78 -12.64 -3.66
C SER A 218 4.67 -14.18 -3.67
N TYR A 219 3.61 -14.74 -3.13
CA TYR A 219 3.31 -16.16 -3.00
C TYR A 219 1.89 -16.49 -3.52
N GLY A 220 1.60 -17.77 -3.71
CA GLY A 220 0.35 -18.27 -4.27
C GLY A 220 -0.11 -19.58 -3.61
N GLU A 221 -0.66 -20.51 -4.40
CA GLU A 221 -1.27 -21.76 -3.89
C GLU A 221 -0.33 -22.67 -3.09
N GLU A 222 0.98 -22.45 -3.19
CA GLU A 222 1.98 -23.12 -2.36
C GLU A 222 1.90 -22.72 -0.87
N VAL A 223 1.13 -21.66 -0.55
CA VAL A 223 0.94 -21.13 0.80
C VAL A 223 -0.56 -21.09 1.12
N PRO A 224 -1.19 -22.22 1.45
CA PRO A 224 -2.59 -22.24 1.88
C PRO A 224 -2.71 -21.72 3.32
N PHE A 225 -3.88 -21.22 3.70
CA PHE A 225 -4.14 -20.55 4.97
C PHE A 225 -5.07 -21.33 5.90
N TYR A 226 -4.77 -21.34 7.19
CA TYR A 226 -5.78 -21.53 8.22
C TYR A 226 -6.65 -20.28 8.37
N ILE A 227 -7.93 -20.47 8.65
CA ILE A 227 -8.89 -19.38 8.89
C ILE A 227 -9.01 -19.19 10.41
N PHE A 228 -8.79 -18.00 10.90
CA PHE A 228 -8.81 -17.68 12.32
C PHE A 228 -9.98 -16.78 12.72
N CYS A 229 -10.44 -17.00 13.96
CA CYS A 229 -11.25 -16.07 14.74
C CYS A 229 -10.54 -15.86 16.09
N SER A 230 -10.38 -14.61 16.51
CA SER A 230 -9.65 -14.31 17.74
C SER A 230 -10.21 -13.13 18.53
N THR A 231 -10.03 -13.17 19.84
CA THR A 231 -10.09 -11.98 20.71
C THR A 231 -8.80 -11.94 21.50
N GLU A 232 -8.01 -10.89 21.28
CA GLU A 232 -6.64 -10.81 21.80
C GLU A 232 -6.38 -9.43 22.42
N ASN A 233 -5.70 -9.40 23.57
CA ASN A 233 -5.27 -8.15 24.18
C ASN A 233 -3.84 -7.81 23.70
N LEU A 234 -3.76 -6.95 22.67
CA LEU A 234 -2.54 -6.62 21.91
C LEU A 234 -2.04 -5.21 22.23
N LYS A 235 -0.73 -5.07 22.44
CA LYS A 235 -0.13 -3.77 22.83
C LYS A 235 -0.34 -2.66 21.83
N PHE A 236 -0.36 -2.97 20.54
CA PHE A 236 -0.43 -1.97 19.47
C PHE A 236 -1.86 -1.51 19.15
N ILE A 237 -2.88 -2.21 19.64
CA ILE A 237 -4.30 -1.94 19.35
C ILE A 237 -4.87 -0.79 20.22
N GLY A 238 -4.19 -0.39 21.28
CA GLY A 238 -4.65 0.65 22.20
C GLY A 238 -3.62 1.05 23.23
N ASP A 239 -3.95 2.04 24.07
CA ASP A 239 -3.03 2.61 25.05
C ASP A 239 -3.11 1.93 26.43
N THR A 240 -4.28 1.39 26.79
CA THR A 240 -4.54 0.84 28.12
C THR A 240 -4.96 -0.62 28.06
N TRP A 241 -4.59 -1.41 29.10
CA TRP A 241 -5.14 -2.73 29.23
C TRP A 241 -6.66 -2.66 29.52
N PRO A 242 -7.45 -3.62 28.99
CA PRO A 242 -8.89 -3.60 29.17
C PRO A 242 -9.27 -3.65 30.65
N TYR A 243 -10.16 -2.80 31.09
CA TYR A 243 -10.70 -2.82 32.43
C TYR A 243 -11.96 -3.68 32.58
N GLN A 244 -12.46 -4.21 31.47
CA GLN A 244 -13.60 -5.13 31.40
C GLN A 244 -13.24 -6.38 30.58
N THR A 245 -14.09 -7.39 30.68
CA THR A 245 -14.03 -8.56 29.79
C THR A 245 -14.57 -8.14 28.43
N ASN A 246 -13.74 -8.28 27.40
CA ASN A 246 -14.11 -7.97 26.02
C ASN A 246 -14.29 -9.25 25.21
N TYR A 247 -15.13 -9.20 24.18
CA TYR A 247 -15.45 -10.36 23.35
C TYR A 247 -15.76 -9.98 21.91
N GLY A 248 -15.54 -10.91 21.00
CA GLY A 248 -16.09 -10.93 19.67
C GLY A 248 -17.10 -12.05 19.50
N LEU A 249 -18.09 -11.87 18.62
CA LEU A 249 -19.02 -12.92 18.20
C LEU A 249 -18.91 -13.13 16.69
N TRP A 250 -18.95 -14.39 16.25
CA TRP A 250 -19.01 -14.77 14.84
C TRP A 250 -20.30 -15.54 14.59
N ASP A 251 -21.18 -14.98 13.74
CA ASP A 251 -22.40 -15.62 13.29
C ASP A 251 -22.07 -16.79 12.37
N TYR A 252 -21.25 -16.51 11.38
CA TYR A 252 -20.72 -17.53 10.48
C TYR A 252 -19.34 -17.14 9.95
N VAL A 253 -18.64 -18.18 9.48
CA VAL A 253 -17.47 -18.06 8.61
C VAL A 253 -17.74 -18.87 7.36
N SER A 254 -17.33 -18.39 6.19
CA SER A 254 -17.44 -19.17 4.97
C SER A 254 -16.20 -19.05 4.09
N TYR A 255 -15.97 -20.09 3.32
CA TYR A 255 -14.96 -20.14 2.28
C TYR A 255 -15.59 -20.65 0.99
N THR A 256 -15.45 -19.90 -0.09
CA THR A 256 -15.88 -20.30 -1.44
C THR A 256 -14.67 -20.31 -2.35
N PRO A 257 -14.20 -21.50 -2.81
CA PRO A 257 -13.00 -21.58 -3.65
C PRO A 257 -13.22 -20.94 -5.01
N TYR A 258 -12.15 -20.44 -5.62
CA TYR A 258 -12.13 -20.13 -7.04
C TYR A 258 -11.93 -21.38 -7.88
N SER A 259 -12.66 -21.44 -9.01
CA SER A 259 -12.36 -22.33 -10.12
C SER A 259 -11.76 -21.50 -11.25
N TYR A 260 -10.56 -21.87 -11.66
CA TYR A 260 -9.91 -21.29 -12.83
C TYR A 260 -10.15 -22.24 -14.01
N SER A 261 -10.75 -21.76 -15.09
CA SER A 261 -10.81 -22.56 -16.31
C SER A 261 -9.38 -22.83 -16.76
N ALA A 262 -9.02 -24.09 -16.95
CA ALA A 262 -7.84 -24.40 -17.74
C ALA A 262 -8.00 -23.67 -19.08
N ALA A 263 -7.00 -22.88 -19.47
CA ALA A 263 -6.98 -22.36 -20.82
C ALA A 263 -7.24 -23.55 -21.76
N PRO A 264 -8.18 -23.44 -22.74
CA PRO A 264 -8.46 -24.56 -23.64
C PRO A 264 -7.12 -25.00 -24.24
N VAL A 265 -6.74 -26.26 -24.00
CA VAL A 265 -5.60 -26.87 -24.64
C VAL A 265 -6.02 -27.05 -26.10
N THR A 266 -5.79 -26.00 -26.89
CA THR A 266 -5.87 -26.16 -28.35
C THR A 266 -4.74 -27.13 -28.71
N PRO A 267 -5.01 -28.22 -29.45
CA PRO A 267 -3.94 -29.10 -29.91
C PRO A 267 -2.89 -28.21 -30.58
N GLU A 268 -1.66 -28.39 -30.22
CA GLU A 268 -0.53 -27.66 -30.74
C GLU A 268 -0.51 -27.79 -32.27
N LYS A 269 -1.15 -26.84 -32.94
CA LYS A 269 -0.83 -26.55 -34.31
C LYS A 269 0.53 -25.88 -34.20
N GLN A 270 1.55 -26.53 -34.76
CA GLN A 270 2.88 -25.95 -34.90
C GLN A 270 2.71 -24.56 -35.48
N VAL A 271 2.73 -23.56 -34.61
CA VAL A 271 2.64 -22.14 -34.97
C VAL A 271 4.08 -21.74 -35.19
N ASP A 272 4.39 -21.27 -36.38
CA ASP A 272 5.57 -20.45 -36.60
C ASP A 272 5.65 -19.43 -35.50
N PRO A 273 6.85 -19.02 -35.04
CA PRO A 273 6.99 -18.13 -33.91
C PRO A 273 6.07 -16.94 -34.13
N VAL A 274 5.02 -16.85 -33.29
CA VAL A 274 4.13 -15.69 -33.27
C VAL A 274 5.01 -14.54 -32.80
N ASP A 275 5.16 -13.55 -33.65
CA ASP A 275 5.69 -12.26 -33.24
C ASP A 275 5.02 -11.86 -31.91
N PRO A 276 5.79 -11.38 -30.91
CA PRO A 276 5.21 -10.89 -29.67
C PRO A 276 4.04 -9.97 -30.03
N ALA A 277 2.92 -10.09 -29.28
CA ALA A 277 1.76 -9.22 -29.49
C ALA A 277 2.27 -7.80 -29.69
N PRO A 278 1.79 -7.09 -30.73
CA PRO A 278 2.35 -5.78 -31.04
C PRO A 278 2.37 -4.97 -29.76
N GLU A 279 3.57 -4.53 -29.38
CA GLU A 279 3.69 -3.49 -28.38
C GLU A 279 2.76 -2.37 -28.82
N PRO A 280 2.02 -1.72 -27.92
CA PRO A 280 1.15 -0.61 -28.31
C PRO A 280 1.97 0.31 -29.20
N ASP A 281 1.43 0.70 -30.36
CA ASP A 281 2.12 1.57 -31.30
C ASP A 281 2.86 2.65 -30.52
N GLU A 282 4.20 2.58 -30.50
CA GLU A 282 5.00 3.56 -29.79
C GLU A 282 4.64 4.93 -30.36
N GLY A 283 3.96 5.72 -29.56
CA GLY A 283 3.61 7.09 -29.88
C GLY A 283 4.85 7.97 -29.92
N GLU A 284 4.63 9.27 -29.89
CA GLU A 284 5.71 10.25 -29.87
C GLU A 284 6.68 10.01 -28.71
N ILE A 285 7.95 9.79 -28.99
CA ILE A 285 9.02 9.70 -27.98
C ILE A 285 9.58 11.10 -27.76
N LYS A 286 9.52 11.59 -26.53
CA LYS A 286 10.20 12.81 -26.07
C LYS A 286 11.38 12.41 -25.21
N LYS A 287 12.56 12.86 -25.61
CA LYS A 287 13.82 12.55 -24.94
C LYS A 287 14.59 13.83 -24.63
N TRP A 288 15.00 14.00 -23.40
CA TRP A 288 15.75 15.14 -22.92
C TRP A 288 17.11 14.70 -22.40
N THR A 289 18.15 15.13 -23.07
CA THR A 289 19.54 15.04 -22.62
C THR A 289 20.00 16.42 -22.15
N PHE A 290 21.04 16.49 -21.36
CA PHE A 290 21.42 17.71 -20.63
C PHE A 290 22.80 18.25 -21.01
N ASP A 291 23.04 18.47 -22.30
CA ASP A 291 24.18 19.29 -22.74
C ASP A 291 23.96 20.76 -22.39
N THR A 292 22.72 21.20 -22.50
CA THR A 292 22.19 22.48 -22.00
C THR A 292 20.85 22.21 -21.31
N MET A 293 20.32 23.18 -20.57
CA MET A 293 18.96 23.07 -20.03
C MET A 293 17.97 23.05 -21.20
N PRO A 294 17.19 21.97 -21.38
CA PRO A 294 16.29 21.84 -22.50
C PRO A 294 15.10 22.81 -22.39
N GLU A 295 14.56 23.23 -23.52
CA GLU A 295 13.36 24.05 -23.58
C GLU A 295 12.14 23.30 -23.00
N GLY A 296 11.17 24.05 -22.46
CA GLY A 296 9.93 23.51 -21.94
C GLY A 296 10.02 22.99 -20.51
N TRP A 297 11.13 23.17 -19.82
CA TRP A 297 11.27 22.80 -18.41
C TRP A 297 11.29 24.03 -17.50
N ASN A 298 10.41 24.02 -16.50
CA ASN A 298 10.40 25.01 -15.43
C ASN A 298 11.32 24.54 -14.30
N VAL A 299 12.06 25.46 -13.72
CA VAL A 299 12.96 25.19 -12.59
C VAL A 299 12.32 25.72 -11.31
N TRP A 300 12.34 24.88 -10.31
CA TRP A 300 11.85 25.21 -8.96
C TRP A 300 12.93 24.92 -7.93
N THR A 301 13.29 25.93 -7.17
CA THR A 301 14.18 25.78 -6.02
C THR A 301 13.50 26.39 -4.81
N ASN A 302 13.37 25.61 -3.72
CA ASN A 302 12.89 26.15 -2.46
C ASN A 302 14.08 26.46 -1.57
N VAL A 303 14.28 27.73 -1.37
CA VAL A 303 15.37 28.30 -0.56
C VAL A 303 14.76 28.59 0.82
N GLY A 304 15.27 27.97 1.88
CA GLY A 304 15.07 28.46 3.25
C GLY A 304 15.72 29.85 3.38
N ALA A 305 15.54 30.54 4.51
CA ALA A 305 15.90 31.95 4.71
C ALA A 305 17.35 32.32 4.27
N ASP A 306 18.24 31.33 4.15
CA ASP A 306 19.68 31.54 3.87
C ASP A 306 20.28 30.54 2.84
N GLY A 307 19.47 29.79 2.09
CA GLY A 307 19.97 28.73 1.22
C GLY A 307 19.57 28.83 -0.25
N VAL A 308 20.43 28.42 -1.16
CA VAL A 308 20.20 28.38 -2.59
C VAL A 308 20.09 26.93 -3.02
N GLY A 309 18.90 26.52 -3.50
CA GLY A 309 18.76 25.29 -4.25
C GLY A 309 19.56 25.43 -5.54
N TYR A 310 20.33 24.40 -5.87
CA TYR A 310 21.20 24.47 -7.03
C TYR A 310 20.69 23.53 -8.08
N TYR A 311 20.48 24.09 -9.25
CA TYR A 311 20.36 23.32 -10.50
C TYR A 311 21.43 23.77 -11.47
N GLY A 312 21.80 22.91 -12.35
CA GLY A 312 22.73 23.24 -13.40
C GLY A 312 22.97 22.06 -14.33
N VAL A 313 23.67 22.32 -15.40
CA VAL A 313 24.11 21.31 -16.34
C VAL A 313 25.61 21.17 -16.23
N SER A 314 26.11 19.97 -16.04
CA SER A 314 27.56 19.71 -15.98
C SER A 314 27.88 18.34 -16.55
N ASN A 315 28.83 18.30 -17.49
CA ASN A 315 29.29 17.06 -18.15
C ASN A 315 28.13 16.27 -18.78
N GLY A 316 27.22 16.94 -19.48
CA GLY A 316 26.06 16.33 -20.16
C GLY A 316 24.97 15.83 -19.20
N ARG A 317 24.97 16.27 -17.95
CA ARG A 317 23.98 15.83 -16.93
C ARG A 317 23.31 17.03 -16.25
N LEU A 318 22.01 16.91 -16.01
CA LEU A 318 21.31 17.78 -15.08
C LEU A 318 21.76 17.46 -13.65
N VAL A 319 22.16 18.47 -12.92
CA VAL A 319 22.58 18.38 -11.52
C VAL A 319 21.54 19.08 -10.66
N LEU A 320 20.83 18.34 -9.82
CA LEU A 320 19.93 18.86 -8.80
C LEU A 320 20.55 18.63 -7.44
N SER A 321 20.88 19.70 -6.73
CA SER A 321 21.59 19.58 -5.47
C SER A 321 20.95 20.37 -4.33
N ASN A 322 21.10 19.83 -3.13
CA ASN A 322 20.63 20.43 -1.88
C ASN A 322 21.76 20.47 -0.86
N ASP A 323 21.68 21.43 0.06
CA ASP A 323 22.54 21.54 1.22
C ASP A 323 21.73 21.63 2.52
N SER A 324 22.34 22.01 3.63
CA SER A 324 21.67 22.13 4.93
C SER A 324 20.49 23.11 4.94
N TYR A 325 20.41 24.00 3.98
CA TYR A 325 19.41 25.07 3.92
C TYR A 325 18.39 24.87 2.81
N CYS A 326 18.76 24.22 1.71
CA CYS A 326 17.86 23.96 0.60
C CYS A 326 17.05 22.67 0.83
N THR A 327 15.74 22.78 0.66
CA THR A 327 14.84 21.64 0.84
C THR A 327 14.36 21.01 -0.46
N THR A 328 14.43 21.72 -1.59
CA THR A 328 13.98 21.23 -2.89
C THR A 328 14.74 21.88 -4.03
N SER A 329 15.22 21.04 -4.95
CA SER A 329 15.64 21.43 -6.29
C SER A 329 14.92 20.50 -7.27
N LYS A 330 14.10 21.03 -8.16
CA LYS A 330 13.35 20.23 -9.14
C LYS A 330 13.23 20.92 -10.47
N ILE A 331 13.08 20.13 -11.51
CA ILE A 331 12.59 20.59 -12.82
C ILE A 331 11.26 19.91 -13.11
N GLU A 332 10.39 20.62 -13.82
CA GLU A 332 9.05 20.19 -14.16
C GLU A 332 8.78 20.50 -15.62
N TYR A 333 8.38 19.50 -16.38
CA TYR A 333 8.03 19.71 -17.78
C TYR A 333 6.75 20.54 -17.89
N SER A 334 6.79 21.62 -18.65
CA SER A 334 5.71 22.63 -18.69
C SER A 334 4.43 22.15 -19.38
N SER A 335 4.54 21.12 -20.23
CA SER A 335 3.40 20.56 -20.96
C SER A 335 2.99 19.23 -20.35
N PRO A 336 1.79 19.13 -19.76
CA PRO A 336 1.33 17.87 -19.18
C PRO A 336 1.27 16.74 -20.21
N VAL A 337 1.70 15.54 -19.81
CA VAL A 337 1.80 14.33 -20.62
C VAL A 337 0.78 13.28 -20.19
N GLY A 338 0.39 12.41 -21.11
CA GLY A 338 -0.65 11.40 -20.90
C GLY A 338 -0.13 10.05 -20.48
N PHE A 339 -0.86 9.02 -20.83
CA PHE A 339 -0.42 7.63 -20.63
C PHE A 339 0.82 7.32 -21.46
N GLY A 340 1.68 6.47 -20.91
CA GLY A 340 2.93 6.12 -21.54
C GLY A 340 3.97 5.66 -20.53
N LYS A 341 5.20 5.48 -21.00
CA LYS A 341 6.36 5.12 -20.19
C LYS A 341 7.21 6.34 -19.91
N TYR A 342 7.50 6.56 -18.65
CA TYR A 342 8.32 7.64 -18.13
C TYR A 342 9.61 7.06 -17.58
N VAL A 343 10.76 7.59 -17.98
CA VAL A 343 12.06 7.08 -17.60
C VAL A 343 12.94 8.21 -17.08
N TRP A 344 13.63 7.96 -15.97
CA TRP A 344 14.68 8.81 -15.44
C TRP A 344 15.97 7.98 -15.33
N ARG A 345 17.02 8.39 -16.02
CA ARG A 345 18.36 7.84 -15.85
C ARG A 345 19.15 8.76 -14.95
N LEU A 346 19.57 8.27 -13.79
CA LEU A 346 20.22 9.13 -12.81
C LEU A 346 21.24 8.38 -11.98
N ARG A 347 22.14 9.15 -11.37
CA ARG A 347 23.12 8.71 -10.38
C ARG A 347 22.82 9.36 -9.05
N PHE A 348 22.76 8.56 -7.99
CA PHE A 348 22.60 9.04 -6.63
C PHE A 348 23.93 9.43 -6.00
N PRO A 349 23.96 10.40 -5.08
CA PRO A 349 25.16 10.76 -4.35
C PRO A 349 25.55 9.69 -3.32
N HIS A 350 26.81 9.73 -2.89
CA HIS A 350 27.27 9.03 -1.71
C HIS A 350 26.94 9.88 -0.49
N LEU A 351 26.03 9.41 0.37
CA LEU A 351 25.72 10.06 1.64
C LEU A 351 26.80 9.71 2.67
N ALA A 352 27.18 10.67 3.51
CA ALA A 352 28.15 10.43 4.58
C ALA A 352 27.57 9.58 5.72
N GLY A 353 26.25 9.52 5.85
CA GLY A 353 25.55 8.77 6.89
C GLY A 353 24.03 8.85 6.74
N ALA A 354 23.34 8.88 7.87
CA ALA A 354 21.87 8.90 7.96
C ALA A 354 21.31 10.29 7.62
N GLU A 355 21.42 10.73 6.38
CA GLU A 355 21.06 12.08 5.98
C GLU A 355 19.71 12.12 5.23
N LYS A 356 18.90 13.11 5.55
CA LYS A 356 17.59 13.36 4.94
C LYS A 356 17.74 13.82 3.50
N PHE A 357 17.94 12.87 2.58
CA PHE A 357 18.05 13.12 1.15
C PHE A 357 17.18 12.17 0.36
N MET A 358 16.56 12.70 -0.69
CA MET A 358 15.73 11.96 -1.65
C MET A 358 15.92 12.54 -3.04
N ALA A 359 15.96 11.68 -4.08
CA ALA A 359 15.96 12.14 -5.46
C ALA A 359 15.33 11.10 -6.39
N GLY A 360 14.79 11.55 -7.53
CA GLY A 360 14.25 10.69 -8.58
C GLY A 360 13.12 11.32 -9.36
N GLY A 361 12.16 10.51 -9.79
CA GLY A 361 11.07 10.88 -10.66
C GLY A 361 9.72 10.93 -9.95
N THR A 362 8.91 11.91 -10.34
CA THR A 362 7.52 12.06 -9.86
C THR A 362 6.62 12.45 -11.03
N LEU A 363 5.44 11.85 -11.06
CA LEU A 363 4.31 12.26 -11.88
C LEU A 363 3.25 12.85 -10.96
N TYR A 364 2.77 14.03 -11.30
CA TYR A 364 1.77 14.74 -10.53
C TYR A 364 0.61 15.16 -11.44
N THR A 365 -0.64 14.96 -11.00
CA THR A 365 -1.81 15.29 -11.81
C THR A 365 -1.86 16.78 -12.12
N ALA A 366 -1.97 17.11 -13.41
CA ALA A 366 -2.06 18.49 -13.87
C ALA A 366 -3.47 19.10 -13.76
N ASN A 367 -4.49 18.27 -13.55
CA ASN A 367 -5.89 18.68 -13.50
C ASN A 367 -6.54 18.28 -12.18
N GLU A 368 -6.76 19.24 -11.31
CA GLU A 368 -7.39 19.05 -10.00
C GLU A 368 -8.85 18.55 -10.06
N ALA A 369 -9.53 18.73 -11.19
CA ALA A 369 -10.93 18.31 -11.35
C ALA A 369 -11.12 16.77 -11.29
N ASN A 370 -10.05 16.01 -11.52
CA ASN A 370 -10.03 14.55 -11.49
C ASN A 370 -9.37 13.99 -10.22
N GLY A 371 -9.17 14.81 -9.19
CA GLY A 371 -8.43 14.48 -7.99
C GLY A 371 -6.91 14.67 -8.17
N LEU A 372 -6.20 14.75 -7.06
CA LEU A 372 -4.75 14.86 -7.05
C LEU A 372 -4.16 13.45 -7.00
N HIS A 373 -3.33 13.11 -7.98
CA HIS A 373 -2.66 11.82 -8.03
C HIS A 373 -1.17 12.03 -8.14
N THR A 374 -0.43 11.42 -7.23
CA THR A 374 1.02 11.45 -7.21
C THR A 374 1.57 10.04 -7.38
N LEU A 375 2.46 9.87 -8.35
CA LEU A 375 3.21 8.63 -8.56
C LEU A 375 4.69 8.97 -8.43
N THR A 376 5.42 8.25 -7.58
CA THR A 376 6.83 8.58 -7.31
C THR A 376 7.70 7.33 -7.33
N ILE A 377 8.88 7.46 -7.90
CA ILE A 377 9.96 6.47 -7.85
C ILE A 377 11.26 7.20 -7.54
N VAL A 378 11.78 7.00 -6.33
CA VAL A 378 12.92 7.77 -5.80
C VAL A 378 13.86 6.91 -4.97
N GLY A 379 15.14 7.29 -4.95
CA GLY A 379 16.09 6.83 -3.94
C GLY A 379 16.12 7.80 -2.76
N TRP A 380 16.01 7.29 -1.54
CA TRP A 380 16.08 8.09 -0.31
C TRP A 380 16.81 7.35 0.82
N TYR A 381 17.18 8.03 1.90
CA TYR A 381 17.80 7.37 3.04
C TYR A 381 16.89 6.26 3.61
N GLY A 382 15.62 6.56 3.80
CA GLY A 382 14.60 5.62 4.26
C GLY A 382 14.60 5.35 5.78
N PRO A 383 13.51 4.76 6.32
CA PRO A 383 13.38 4.42 7.74
C PRO A 383 14.34 3.31 8.17
N ASP A 384 14.82 3.35 9.42
CA ASP A 384 15.77 2.36 9.97
C ASP A 384 15.22 0.93 9.92
N ALA A 385 13.93 0.73 10.14
CA ALA A 385 13.27 -0.57 10.02
C ALA A 385 13.39 -1.14 8.61
N GLU A 386 13.10 -0.33 7.58
CA GLU A 386 13.22 -0.70 6.17
C GLU A 386 14.68 -0.94 5.77
N ARG A 387 15.61 -0.13 6.29
CA ARG A 387 17.05 -0.33 6.08
C ARG A 387 17.52 -1.66 6.63
N THR A 388 17.07 -2.00 7.84
CA THR A 388 17.39 -3.30 8.48
C THR A 388 16.77 -4.44 7.68
N ARG A 389 15.51 -4.34 7.31
CA ARG A 389 14.78 -5.35 6.52
C ARG A 389 15.47 -5.65 5.18
N LEU A 390 15.98 -4.62 4.52
CA LEU A 390 16.61 -4.72 3.21
C LEU A 390 18.13 -4.96 3.28
N GLY A 391 18.74 -4.95 4.48
CA GLY A 391 20.18 -5.14 4.66
C GLY A 391 21.03 -3.98 4.14
N ALA A 392 20.50 -2.76 4.17
CA ALA A 392 21.18 -1.56 3.66
C ALA A 392 22.38 -1.17 4.55
N GLN A 393 23.48 -0.79 3.92
CA GLN A 393 24.65 -0.21 4.58
C GLN A 393 24.42 1.30 4.86
N PRO A 394 25.18 1.93 5.77
CA PRO A 394 24.96 3.34 6.15
C PRO A 394 24.91 4.33 4.97
N SER A 395 25.71 4.14 3.94
CA SER A 395 25.76 5.00 2.74
C SER A 395 24.76 4.64 1.66
N ASP A 396 24.06 3.50 1.76
CA ASP A 396 23.10 3.07 0.78
C ASP A 396 21.83 3.92 0.84
N LEU A 397 21.12 4.05 -0.28
CA LEU A 397 19.77 4.56 -0.33
C LEU A 397 18.79 3.40 -0.50
N LEU A 398 17.53 3.64 -0.19
CA LEU A 398 16.44 2.74 -0.46
C LEU A 398 15.63 3.25 -1.64
N LEU A 399 15.26 2.38 -2.56
CA LEU A 399 14.30 2.69 -3.61
C LEU A 399 12.90 2.70 -3.00
N ARG A 400 12.28 3.87 -2.99
CA ARG A 400 10.89 4.07 -2.56
C ARG A 400 10.01 4.20 -3.78
N ILE A 401 8.91 3.48 -3.79
CA ILE A 401 7.81 3.67 -4.73
C ILE A 401 6.59 4.17 -3.97
N TYR A 402 5.91 5.14 -4.56
CA TYR A 402 4.72 5.74 -3.97
C TYR A 402 3.64 5.94 -5.02
N SER A 403 2.41 5.64 -4.64
CA SER A 403 1.20 5.98 -5.39
C SER A 403 0.16 6.45 -4.39
N GLU A 404 -0.52 7.54 -4.72
CA GLU A 404 -1.62 8.03 -3.91
C GLU A 404 -2.89 7.24 -4.17
N ILE A 405 -3.17 6.92 -5.42
CA ILE A 405 -4.32 6.10 -5.83
C ILE A 405 -3.89 5.12 -6.94
N PRO A 406 -3.95 3.81 -6.72
CA PRO A 406 -4.18 3.16 -5.42
C PRO A 406 -3.05 3.48 -4.44
N ALA A 407 -3.37 3.53 -3.15
CA ALA A 407 -2.40 3.90 -2.13
C ALA A 407 -1.27 2.86 -2.04
N LEU A 408 -0.04 3.33 -2.19
CA LEU A 408 1.18 2.54 -2.04
C LEU A 408 2.29 3.43 -1.53
N ASP A 409 2.97 3.01 -0.47
CA ASP A 409 4.21 3.63 0.01
C ASP A 409 5.12 2.55 0.59
N ARG A 410 6.21 2.24 -0.09
CA ARG A 410 7.13 1.18 0.35
C ARG A 410 8.54 1.33 -0.19
N CYS A 411 9.50 0.81 0.59
CA CYS A 411 10.86 0.59 0.14
C CYS A 411 10.99 -0.83 -0.45
N VAL A 412 11.56 -0.93 -1.65
CA VAL A 412 11.57 -2.19 -2.41
C VAL A 412 12.96 -2.75 -2.69
N LYS A 413 14.00 -1.92 -2.71
CA LYS A 413 15.36 -2.34 -3.09
C LYS A 413 16.41 -1.42 -2.46
N VAL A 414 17.61 -1.94 -2.23
CA VAL A 414 18.77 -1.14 -1.85
C VAL A 414 19.45 -0.60 -3.11
N LEU A 415 19.74 0.71 -3.09
CA LEU A 415 20.47 1.41 -4.13
C LEU A 415 21.88 1.73 -3.65
N LYS A 416 22.88 1.42 -4.45
CA LYS A 416 24.27 1.76 -4.15
C LYS A 416 24.57 3.20 -4.57
N PRO A 417 25.33 3.95 -3.77
CA PRO A 417 25.77 5.28 -4.15
C PRO A 417 26.68 5.24 -5.39
N ASP A 418 26.82 6.37 -6.05
CA ASP A 418 27.68 6.56 -7.24
C ASP A 418 27.43 5.58 -8.38
N THR A 419 26.25 4.95 -8.40
CA THR A 419 25.81 4.02 -9.44
C THR A 419 24.71 4.67 -10.29
N ASP A 420 24.75 4.44 -11.58
CA ASP A 420 23.72 4.90 -12.51
C ASP A 420 22.56 3.90 -12.49
N TYR A 421 21.33 4.40 -12.41
CA TYR A 421 20.09 3.63 -12.43
C TYR A 421 19.12 4.17 -13.48
N LYS A 422 18.34 3.26 -14.05
CA LYS A 422 17.18 3.57 -14.88
C LYS A 422 15.91 3.32 -14.06
N LEU A 423 15.29 4.38 -13.59
CA LEU A 423 13.99 4.30 -12.91
C LEU A 423 12.86 4.54 -13.93
N SER A 424 11.77 3.79 -13.83
CA SER A 424 10.63 4.05 -14.70
C SER A 424 9.28 3.85 -14.01
N ILE A 425 8.31 4.66 -14.45
CA ILE A 425 6.88 4.51 -14.20
C ILE A 425 6.22 4.37 -15.57
N GLU A 426 5.43 3.33 -15.75
CA GLU A 426 4.70 3.09 -16.98
C GLU A 426 3.20 3.01 -16.70
N LEU A 427 2.44 3.83 -17.38
CA LEU A 427 0.99 3.86 -17.34
C LEU A 427 0.48 3.28 -18.65
N LYS A 428 -0.08 2.09 -18.62
CA LYS A 428 -0.54 1.37 -19.80
C LYS A 428 -1.85 0.65 -19.61
N LYS A 429 -2.42 0.21 -20.72
CA LYS A 429 -3.63 -0.60 -20.73
C LYS A 429 -3.26 -2.05 -21.02
N VAL A 430 -3.57 -2.95 -20.09
CA VAL A 430 -3.36 -4.39 -20.23
C VAL A 430 -4.71 -5.09 -20.18
N ASN A 431 -5.06 -5.83 -21.24
CA ASN A 431 -6.35 -6.53 -21.34
C ASN A 431 -7.57 -5.63 -21.05
N GLY A 432 -7.53 -4.40 -21.56
CA GLY A 432 -8.59 -3.42 -21.39
C GLY A 432 -8.58 -2.66 -20.05
N LYS A 433 -7.68 -2.98 -19.11
CA LYS A 433 -7.55 -2.34 -17.80
C LYS A 433 -6.28 -1.50 -17.73
N TYR A 434 -6.34 -0.39 -17.01
CA TYR A 434 -5.19 0.48 -16.80
C TYR A 434 -4.34 -0.02 -15.63
N VAL A 435 -3.03 0.01 -15.79
CA VAL A 435 -2.06 -0.39 -14.79
C VAL A 435 -0.93 0.63 -14.68
N ILE A 436 -0.37 0.74 -13.47
CA ILE A 436 0.86 1.45 -13.20
C ILE A 436 1.94 0.39 -12.98
N VAL A 437 3.04 0.49 -13.73
CA VAL A 437 4.19 -0.41 -13.59
C VAL A 437 5.39 0.39 -13.12
N TYR A 438 5.96 0.02 -11.99
CA TYR A 438 7.24 0.55 -11.52
C TYR A 438 8.36 -0.42 -11.87
N ALA A 439 9.45 0.09 -12.42
CA ALA A 439 10.61 -0.73 -12.73
C ALA A 439 11.93 0.01 -12.45
N ILE A 440 12.98 -0.76 -12.21
CA ILE A 440 14.38 -0.30 -12.09
C ILE A 440 15.26 -1.16 -12.99
N ASP A 441 16.07 -0.53 -13.83
CA ASP A 441 16.97 -1.21 -14.79
C ASP A 441 16.21 -2.26 -15.63
N ASP A 442 14.98 -1.89 -16.05
CA ASP A 442 14.01 -2.70 -16.77
C ASP A 442 13.43 -3.92 -15.99
N GLU A 443 13.85 -4.14 -14.75
CA GLU A 443 13.25 -5.11 -13.85
C GLU A 443 11.95 -4.53 -13.26
N VAL A 444 10.80 -5.15 -13.55
CA VAL A 444 9.51 -4.75 -12.95
C VAL A 444 9.51 -5.10 -11.46
N ILE A 445 9.31 -4.08 -10.64
CA ILE A 445 9.31 -4.23 -9.17
C ILE A 445 7.92 -4.16 -8.56
N GLN A 446 6.96 -3.55 -9.26
CA GLN A 446 5.57 -3.45 -8.82
C GLN A 446 4.66 -3.15 -10.01
N THR A 447 3.50 -3.81 -10.03
CA THR A 447 2.39 -3.48 -10.91
C THR A 447 1.16 -3.23 -10.06
N LEU A 448 0.46 -2.12 -10.31
CA LEU A 448 -0.76 -1.73 -9.62
C LEU A 448 -1.88 -1.56 -10.65
N PRO A 449 -3.07 -2.12 -10.42
CA PRO A 449 -4.24 -1.72 -11.19
C PRO A 449 -4.56 -0.26 -10.87
N THR A 450 -5.01 0.49 -11.85
CA THR A 450 -5.47 1.87 -11.65
C THR A 450 -6.79 2.12 -12.36
N ASN A 451 -7.59 2.99 -11.78
CA ASN A 451 -8.85 3.44 -12.37
C ASN A 451 -8.71 4.76 -13.14
N TYR A 452 -7.49 5.27 -13.30
CA TYR A 452 -7.29 6.45 -14.14
C TYR A 452 -7.78 6.12 -15.56
N GLY A 453 -8.80 6.83 -16.02
CA GLY A 453 -9.16 6.80 -17.42
C GLY A 453 -8.02 7.47 -18.22
N ALA A 454 -7.41 6.73 -19.13
CA ALA A 454 -6.25 7.20 -19.89
C ALA A 454 -6.50 8.53 -20.58
N ASP A 455 -7.73 8.76 -21.00
CA ASP A 455 -8.09 9.91 -21.83
C ASP A 455 -8.28 11.20 -21.02
N LEU A 456 -8.34 11.11 -19.68
CA LEU A 456 -8.73 12.22 -18.82
C LEU A 456 -7.61 12.72 -17.91
N VAL A 457 -6.59 11.92 -17.63
CA VAL A 457 -5.53 12.29 -16.68
C VAL A 457 -4.26 12.67 -17.41
N LYS A 458 -3.79 13.89 -17.14
CA LYS A 458 -2.50 14.40 -17.61
C LYS A 458 -1.59 14.63 -16.40
N PHE A 459 -0.32 14.33 -16.57
CA PHE A 459 0.68 14.42 -15.51
C PHE A 459 1.74 15.48 -15.83
N LEU A 460 2.14 16.21 -14.81
CA LEU A 460 3.40 16.95 -14.80
C LEU A 460 4.53 15.95 -14.58
N LEU A 461 5.50 15.96 -15.49
CA LEU A 461 6.70 15.12 -15.40
C LEU A 461 7.78 15.88 -14.63
N ILE A 462 8.23 15.31 -13.51
CA ILE A 462 9.13 15.98 -12.56
C ILE A 462 10.38 15.13 -12.34
N ALA A 463 11.54 15.80 -12.31
CA ALA A 463 12.75 15.28 -11.71
C ALA A 463 13.12 16.16 -10.51
N SER A 464 13.43 15.55 -9.37
CA SER A 464 13.69 16.29 -8.13
C SER A 464 14.83 15.72 -7.31
N ALA A 465 15.43 16.60 -6.50
CA ALA A 465 16.19 16.27 -5.31
C ALA A 465 15.59 17.05 -4.13
N GLU A 466 15.32 16.36 -3.04
CA GLU A 466 14.72 16.93 -1.84
C GLU A 466 15.53 16.56 -0.59
N SER A 467 15.48 17.42 0.43
CA SER A 467 16.21 17.21 1.67
C SER A 467 15.57 17.91 2.85
N ASN A 468 15.98 17.53 4.05
CA ASN A 468 15.63 18.18 5.31
C ASN A 468 14.13 18.36 5.58
N ARG A 469 13.26 17.62 4.88
CA ARG A 469 11.82 17.64 5.16
C ARG A 469 11.54 17.03 6.53
N GLY A 470 10.59 17.58 7.29
CA GLY A 470 10.23 17.12 8.61
C GLY A 470 9.88 15.62 8.67
N TRP A 471 9.19 15.14 7.64
CA TRP A 471 8.76 13.75 7.50
C TRP A 471 9.85 12.77 7.05
N MET A 472 10.99 13.26 6.53
CA MET A 472 12.08 12.38 6.09
C MET A 472 12.80 11.80 7.30
N PRO A 473 13.04 10.47 7.32
CA PRO A 473 13.90 9.84 8.32
C PRO A 473 15.36 10.26 8.14
N GLY A 474 16.12 10.23 9.22
CA GLY A 474 17.54 10.58 9.24
C GLY A 474 17.82 11.95 9.85
N ASN A 475 19.04 12.42 9.64
CA ASN A 475 19.56 13.69 10.15
C ASN A 475 19.55 14.78 9.07
N PRO A 476 19.50 16.07 9.44
CA PRO A 476 19.73 17.15 8.49
C PRO A 476 21.03 16.97 7.71
N LEU A 477 21.06 17.46 6.46
CA LEU A 477 22.26 17.40 5.65
C LEU A 477 23.42 18.14 6.31
N THR A 478 24.59 17.49 6.33
CA THR A 478 25.85 18.08 6.82
C THR A 478 26.73 18.59 5.69
N ALA A 479 26.42 18.22 4.44
CA ALA A 479 27.15 18.60 3.24
C ALA A 479 26.16 18.86 2.09
N LYS A 480 26.67 19.34 0.96
CA LYS A 480 25.91 19.46 -0.28
C LYS A 480 25.91 18.14 -1.02
N TYR A 481 24.70 17.64 -1.32
CA TYR A 481 24.50 16.43 -2.12
C TYR A 481 23.77 16.73 -3.42
N ALA A 482 24.10 15.98 -4.46
CA ALA A 482 23.56 16.18 -5.80
C ALA A 482 23.14 14.86 -6.45
N ALA A 483 21.92 14.77 -6.90
CA ALA A 483 21.51 13.79 -7.89
C ALA A 483 21.87 14.29 -9.30
N LYS A 484 22.36 13.39 -10.15
CA LYS A 484 22.78 13.71 -11.52
C LYS A 484 21.95 12.92 -12.50
N PHE A 485 21.10 13.62 -13.26
CA PHE A 485 20.24 12.99 -14.26
C PHE A 485 20.94 13.06 -15.62
N ASP A 486 21.10 11.90 -16.22
CA ASP A 486 21.70 11.73 -17.55
C ASP A 486 20.66 12.00 -18.65
N GLU A 487 19.44 11.50 -18.39
CA GLU A 487 18.37 11.53 -19.39
C GLU A 487 17.00 11.45 -18.70
N ILE A 488 16.02 12.11 -19.28
CA ILE A 488 14.61 11.90 -19.00
C ILE A 488 13.93 11.56 -20.32
N GLU A 489 13.03 10.57 -20.32
CA GLU A 489 12.32 10.12 -21.51
C GLU A 489 10.83 9.92 -21.20
N TYR A 490 10.00 10.25 -22.16
CA TYR A 490 8.57 9.93 -22.16
C TYR A 490 8.22 9.32 -23.52
N THR A 491 7.65 8.12 -23.50
CA THR A 491 7.07 7.45 -24.66
C THR A 491 5.55 7.42 -24.50
N ALA A 492 4.82 8.08 -25.39
CA ALA A 492 3.36 8.08 -25.39
C ALA A 492 2.80 6.74 -25.88
N TYR A 493 1.62 6.34 -25.37
CA TYR A 493 0.87 5.17 -25.83
C TYR A 493 -0.47 5.57 -26.43
#